data_ad9be0c4210c37f532c01ff5d514c3eb
#
_entry.id   ad9be0c4210c37f532c01ff5d514c3eb
#
_cell.length_a   1.000
_cell.length_b   1.000
_cell.length_c   1.000
_cell.angle_alpha   90.00
_cell.angle_beta   90.00
_cell.angle_gamma   90.00
#
_symmetry.space_group_name_H-M   'P 1'
#
loop_
_entity.id
_entity.type
_entity.pdbx_description
1 polymer ?
#
loop_
_entity_poly.entity_id
_entity_poly.type
_entity_poly.pdbx_seq_one_letter_code
_entity_poly.pdbx_strand_id
1 'polypeptide(L)'
;AEQLGLPFVYVHPTPKDHGLENQIEGDLRPRQSVVIVENQVNIGSNCLKVAKVLRENGCKVLGVVTIFDYGFPATHKKLDKSELDLTALTHLETVLHHAQNMDVITEEEYHALHAWQRNPSKWMK
;
A
#
# COMPACT_ATOMS: atom_id res chain seq x y z
N ALA A 1 14.19 9.25 0.52
CA ALA A 1 14.08 10.65 0.91
C ALA A 1 15.43 11.35 0.75
N GLU A 2 16.51 10.85 1.36
CA GLU A 2 17.85 11.47 1.36
C GLU A 2 18.37 11.77 -0.06
N GLN A 3 18.37 10.79 -0.97
CA GLN A 3 18.81 10.98 -2.36
C GLN A 3 17.99 12.01 -3.15
N LEU A 4 16.76 12.23 -2.74
CA LEU A 4 15.86 13.21 -3.37
C LEU A 4 15.90 14.57 -2.65
N GLY A 5 16.67 14.70 -1.56
CA GLY A 5 16.69 15.90 -0.72
C GLY A 5 15.33 16.21 -0.07
N LEU A 6 14.47 15.20 0.13
CA LEU A 6 13.14 15.37 0.71
C LEU A 6 13.11 14.98 2.18
N PRO A 7 12.31 15.67 3.02
CA PRO A 7 12.06 15.27 4.39
C PRO A 7 11.43 13.87 4.45
N PHE A 8 11.67 13.19 5.57
CA PHE A 8 11.08 11.88 5.86
C PHE A 8 10.42 11.90 7.24
N VAL A 9 9.25 11.31 7.33
CA VAL A 9 8.56 11.05 8.59
C VAL A 9 8.11 9.58 8.63
N TYR A 10 8.12 9.01 9.81
CA TYR A 10 7.59 7.67 10.04
C TYR A 10 6.25 7.78 10.75
N VAL A 11 5.23 7.11 10.23
CA VAL A 11 3.87 7.10 10.79
C VAL A 11 3.53 5.71 11.28
N HIS A 12 3.27 5.56 12.56
CA HIS A 12 2.78 4.31 13.13
C HIS A 12 1.28 4.16 12.84
N PRO A 13 0.84 3.05 12.20
CA PRO A 13 -0.57 2.84 11.84
C PRO A 13 -1.48 2.63 13.05
N THR A 14 -0.91 2.36 14.22
CA THR A 14 -1.62 2.29 15.52
C THR A 14 -0.90 3.15 16.53
N PRO A 15 -1.61 3.90 17.40
CA PRO A 15 -0.98 4.63 18.49
C PRO A 15 -0.18 3.67 19.38
N LYS A 16 1.02 4.06 19.78
CA LYS A 16 1.71 3.42 20.89
C LYS A 16 0.96 3.79 22.18
N ASP A 17 0.98 2.94 23.20
CA ASP A 17 0.18 3.01 24.46
C ASP A 17 0.23 4.33 25.27
N HIS A 18 0.90 5.36 24.79
CA HIS A 18 1.16 6.62 25.50
C HIS A 18 0.70 7.90 24.77
N GLY A 19 -0.39 7.84 23.98
CA GLY A 19 -1.03 9.02 23.39
C GLY A 19 -0.66 9.31 21.93
N LEU A 20 -1.38 10.27 21.33
CA LEU A 20 -1.27 10.66 19.91
C LEU A 20 0.10 11.26 19.55
N GLU A 21 0.82 11.81 20.52
CA GLU A 21 2.12 12.50 20.30
C GLU A 21 3.23 11.57 19.76
N ASN A 22 3.08 10.24 19.89
CA ASN A 22 4.07 9.27 19.43
C ASN A 22 3.69 8.52 18.14
N GLN A 23 2.64 8.95 17.45
CA GLN A 23 2.20 8.29 16.22
C GLN A 23 3.01 8.72 15.01
N ILE A 24 3.60 9.90 15.02
CA ILE A 24 4.45 10.45 13.94
C ILE A 24 5.84 10.73 14.51
N GLU A 25 6.85 10.15 13.90
CA GLU A 25 8.26 10.42 14.20
C GLU A 25 8.85 11.23 13.04
N GLY A 26 9.48 12.37 13.35
CA GLY A 26 10.06 13.32 12.41
C GLY A 26 9.36 14.68 12.42
N ASP A 27 9.82 15.60 11.56
CA ASP A 27 9.29 16.97 11.46
C ASP A 27 8.20 17.02 10.40
N LEU A 28 6.94 16.86 10.83
CA LEU A 28 5.76 17.02 9.98
C LEU A 28 5.10 18.37 10.27
N ARG A 29 4.86 19.15 9.22
CA ARG A 29 4.21 20.47 9.33
C ARG A 29 2.87 20.47 8.61
N PRO A 30 1.85 21.16 9.15
CA PRO A 30 0.58 21.35 8.44
C PRO A 30 0.78 21.96 7.06
N ARG A 31 -0.10 21.60 6.11
CA ARG A 31 -0.09 22.03 4.71
C ARG A 31 1.03 21.44 3.85
N GLN A 32 1.87 20.58 4.37
CA GLN A 32 2.80 19.83 3.52
C GLN A 32 2.06 18.85 2.60
N SER A 33 2.59 18.70 1.38
CA SER A 33 2.19 17.61 0.48
C SER A 33 3.08 16.41 0.76
N VAL A 34 2.47 15.25 0.97
CA VAL A 34 3.16 14.02 1.36
C VAL A 34 2.79 12.85 0.45
N VAL A 35 3.74 11.96 0.22
CA VAL A 35 3.55 10.68 -0.46
C VAL A 35 3.80 9.58 0.57
N ILE A 36 2.88 8.63 0.65
CA ILE A 36 3.05 7.43 1.48
C ILE A 36 3.91 6.44 0.71
N VAL A 37 4.94 5.88 1.36
CA VAL A 37 5.81 4.86 0.77
C VAL A 37 5.62 3.57 1.55
N GLU A 38 5.27 2.50 0.84
CA GLU A 38 5.06 1.15 1.39
C GLU A 38 5.93 0.14 0.63
N ASN A 39 6.33 -0.94 1.29
CA ASN A 39 7.00 -2.04 0.61
C ASN A 39 6.00 -2.88 -0.22
N GLN A 40 4.81 -3.13 0.33
CA GLN A 40 3.76 -3.88 -0.37
C GLN A 40 2.36 -3.42 0.06
N VAL A 41 1.42 -3.48 -0.87
CA VAL A 41 0.00 -3.23 -0.62
C VAL A 41 -0.81 -4.49 -0.89
N ASN A 42 -1.45 -5.01 0.16
CA ASN A 42 -2.39 -6.13 0.08
C ASN A 42 -3.83 -5.63 0.29
N ILE A 43 -4.35 -5.61 1.53
CA ILE A 43 -5.71 -5.15 1.86
C ILE A 43 -5.82 -3.63 2.03
N GLY A 44 -4.71 -2.88 1.95
CA GLY A 44 -4.64 -1.43 1.98
C GLY A 44 -4.93 -0.77 3.33
N SER A 45 -5.15 -1.54 4.40
CA SER A 45 -5.54 -0.99 5.70
C SER A 45 -4.50 -0.06 6.31
N ASN A 46 -3.20 -0.35 6.13
CA ASN A 46 -2.12 0.50 6.62
C ASN A 46 -2.10 1.85 5.90
N CYS A 47 -2.13 1.83 4.57
CA CYS A 47 -2.18 3.05 3.74
C CYS A 47 -3.34 3.96 4.17
N LEU A 48 -4.54 3.39 4.37
CA LEU A 48 -5.73 4.15 4.77
C LEU A 48 -5.58 4.75 6.17
N LYS A 49 -5.02 4.01 7.13
CA LYS A 49 -4.76 4.51 8.48
C LYS A 49 -3.73 5.64 8.48
N VAL A 50 -2.61 5.43 7.78
CA VAL A 50 -1.55 6.42 7.64
C VAL A 50 -2.07 7.69 6.96
N ALA A 51 -2.82 7.54 5.86
CA ALA A 51 -3.42 8.67 5.16
C ALA A 51 -4.38 9.48 6.07
N LYS A 52 -5.18 8.78 6.88
CA LYS A 52 -6.06 9.42 7.86
C LYS A 52 -5.27 10.25 8.86
N VAL A 53 -4.23 9.67 9.47
CA VAL A 53 -3.37 10.37 10.45
C VAL A 53 -2.72 11.62 9.83
N LEU A 54 -2.17 11.50 8.62
CA LEU A 54 -1.54 12.61 7.93
C LEU A 54 -2.54 13.75 7.61
N ARG A 55 -3.75 13.39 7.16
CA ARG A 55 -4.82 14.37 6.89
C ARG A 55 -5.32 15.06 8.16
N GLU A 56 -5.46 14.33 9.27
CA GLU A 56 -5.81 14.87 10.58
C GLU A 56 -4.76 15.86 11.11
N ASN A 57 -3.49 15.68 10.71
CA ASN A 57 -2.40 16.63 10.98
C ASN A 57 -2.29 17.75 9.93
N GLY A 58 -3.30 17.93 9.08
CA GLY A 58 -3.41 19.02 8.14
C GLY A 58 -2.55 18.87 6.87
N CYS A 59 -2.04 17.68 6.58
CA CYS A 59 -1.24 17.41 5.37
C CYS A 59 -2.12 17.05 4.18
N LYS A 60 -1.64 17.38 2.98
CA LYS A 60 -2.22 16.91 1.72
C LYS A 60 -1.54 15.61 1.33
N VAL A 61 -2.26 14.49 1.39
CA VAL A 61 -1.75 13.19 0.91
C VAL A 61 -1.96 13.12 -0.59
N LEU A 62 -0.84 13.00 -1.35
CA LEU A 62 -0.85 12.97 -2.82
C LEU A 62 -1.13 11.57 -3.36
N GLY A 63 -0.77 10.52 -2.62
CA GLY A 63 -0.97 9.13 -3.02
C GLY A 63 -0.05 8.19 -2.25
N VAL A 64 -0.03 6.95 -2.70
CA VAL A 64 0.78 5.85 -2.19
C VAL A 64 1.70 5.35 -3.30
N VAL A 65 2.99 5.19 -2.99
CA VAL A 65 3.96 4.50 -3.84
C VAL A 65 4.38 3.22 -3.15
N THR A 66 4.36 2.11 -3.87
CA THR A 66 4.76 0.81 -3.33
C THR A 66 5.68 0.06 -4.27
N ILE A 67 6.50 -0.85 -3.73
CA ILE A 67 7.30 -1.76 -4.55
C ILE A 67 6.38 -2.81 -5.19
N PHE A 68 5.45 -3.37 -4.40
CA PHE A 68 4.61 -4.48 -4.83
C PHE A 68 3.12 -4.26 -4.48
N ASP A 69 2.25 -4.46 -5.46
CA ASP A 69 0.79 -4.47 -5.27
C ASP A 69 0.21 -5.86 -5.56
N TYR A 70 -0.55 -6.39 -4.61
CA TYR A 70 -1.28 -7.66 -4.81
C TYR A 70 -2.43 -7.53 -5.82
N GLY A 71 -2.87 -6.32 -6.13
CA GLY A 71 -3.91 -6.05 -7.13
C GLY A 71 -5.30 -6.55 -6.71
N PHE A 72 -5.61 -6.61 -5.41
CA PHE A 72 -6.94 -7.03 -4.96
C PHE A 72 -8.00 -5.98 -5.32
N PRO A 73 -9.05 -6.35 -6.09
CA PRO A 73 -10.07 -5.38 -6.53
C PRO A 73 -10.77 -4.65 -5.38
N ALA A 74 -10.95 -5.34 -4.24
CA ALA A 74 -11.56 -4.75 -3.05
C ALA A 74 -10.66 -3.68 -2.41
N THR A 75 -9.34 -3.82 -2.52
CA THR A 75 -8.36 -2.85 -2.02
C THR A 75 -8.36 -1.61 -2.88
N HIS A 76 -8.27 -1.74 -4.19
CA HIS A 76 -8.32 -0.61 -5.12
C HIS A 76 -9.60 0.22 -4.92
N LYS A 77 -10.77 -0.43 -4.83
CA LYS A 77 -12.03 0.27 -4.51
C LYS A 77 -12.01 1.05 -3.19
N LYS A 78 -11.30 0.56 -2.17
CA LYS A 78 -11.17 1.29 -0.88
C LYS A 78 -10.25 2.49 -1.00
N LEU A 79 -9.13 2.34 -1.72
CA LEU A 79 -8.18 3.41 -1.97
C LEU A 79 -8.83 4.53 -2.80
N ASP A 80 -9.53 4.18 -3.89
CA ASP A 80 -10.28 5.11 -4.74
C ASP A 80 -11.32 5.90 -3.94
N LYS A 81 -12.13 5.21 -3.12
CA LYS A 81 -13.12 5.88 -2.24
C LYS A 81 -12.49 6.81 -1.21
N SER A 82 -11.22 6.63 -0.91
CA SER A 82 -10.47 7.44 0.03
C SER A 82 -9.60 8.48 -0.67
N GLU A 83 -9.78 8.66 -1.99
CA GLU A 83 -8.99 9.59 -2.81
C GLU A 83 -7.49 9.35 -2.60
N LEU A 84 -7.06 8.09 -2.70
CA LEU A 84 -5.68 7.67 -2.59
C LEU A 84 -5.26 6.93 -3.87
N ASP A 85 -4.53 7.62 -4.73
CA ASP A 85 -3.90 7.01 -5.89
C ASP A 85 -2.79 6.06 -5.45
N LEU A 86 -2.75 4.87 -6.05
CA LEU A 86 -1.71 3.87 -5.82
C LEU A 86 -0.83 3.72 -7.07
N THR A 87 0.46 3.92 -6.90
CA THR A 87 1.48 3.64 -7.91
C THR A 87 2.39 2.53 -7.41
N ALA A 88 2.47 1.43 -8.14
CA ALA A 88 3.33 0.30 -7.80
C ALA A 88 4.44 0.10 -8.85
N LEU A 89 5.62 -0.35 -8.41
CA LEU A 89 6.70 -0.72 -9.32
C LEU A 89 6.41 -2.05 -10.02
N THR A 90 5.73 -2.97 -9.33
CA THR A 90 5.30 -4.25 -9.90
C THR A 90 4.00 -4.74 -9.23
N HIS A 91 3.33 -5.68 -9.89
CA HIS A 91 2.05 -6.24 -9.49
C HIS A 91 2.12 -7.77 -9.46
N LEU A 92 1.27 -8.40 -8.65
CA LEU A 92 1.19 -9.85 -8.57
C LEU A 92 0.95 -10.49 -9.94
N GLU A 93 0.06 -9.94 -10.78
CA GLU A 93 -0.21 -10.45 -12.12
C GLU A 93 1.06 -10.50 -12.99
N THR A 94 1.87 -9.45 -12.95
CA THR A 94 3.16 -9.38 -13.66
C THR A 94 4.12 -10.48 -13.19
N VAL A 95 4.19 -10.70 -11.87
CA VAL A 95 5.04 -11.74 -11.27
C VAL A 95 4.56 -13.13 -11.67
N LEU A 96 3.26 -13.39 -11.60
CA LEU A 96 2.69 -14.70 -11.99
C LEU A 96 2.91 -15.01 -13.47
N HIS A 97 2.68 -14.03 -14.34
CA HIS A 97 2.93 -14.18 -15.77
C HIS A 97 4.42 -14.48 -16.07
N HIS A 98 5.32 -13.79 -15.39
CA HIS A 98 6.75 -14.03 -15.55
C HIS A 98 7.17 -15.40 -15.02
N ALA A 99 6.65 -15.81 -13.87
CA ALA A 99 6.91 -17.13 -13.28
C ALA A 99 6.43 -18.28 -14.19
N GLN A 100 5.26 -18.11 -14.83
CA GLN A 100 4.76 -19.06 -15.83
C GLN A 100 5.67 -19.14 -17.05
N ASN A 101 6.10 -18.00 -17.59
CA ASN A 101 7.01 -17.96 -18.74
C ASN A 101 8.41 -18.56 -18.48
N MET A 102 8.79 -18.62 -17.20
CA MET A 102 10.06 -19.25 -16.75
C MET A 102 9.89 -20.70 -16.29
N ASP A 103 8.72 -21.30 -16.50
CA ASP A 103 8.38 -22.66 -16.04
C ASP A 103 8.56 -22.87 -14.52
N VAL A 104 8.46 -21.79 -13.72
CA VAL A 104 8.49 -21.84 -12.24
C VAL A 104 7.16 -22.30 -11.67
N ILE A 105 6.08 -21.95 -12.34
CA ILE A 105 4.70 -22.38 -12.04
C ILE A 105 4.06 -22.95 -13.29
N THR A 106 3.19 -23.93 -13.12
CA THR A 106 2.37 -24.53 -14.18
C THR A 106 1.23 -23.60 -14.59
N GLU A 107 0.59 -23.86 -15.73
CA GLU A 107 -0.60 -23.15 -16.16
C GLU A 107 -1.76 -23.31 -15.17
N GLU A 108 -1.92 -24.50 -14.58
CA GLU A 108 -2.94 -24.76 -13.58
C GLU A 108 -2.71 -23.93 -12.30
N GLU A 109 -1.47 -23.87 -11.82
CA GLU A 109 -1.09 -23.04 -10.67
C GLU A 109 -1.28 -21.54 -10.96
N TYR A 110 -0.94 -21.09 -12.17
CA TYR A 110 -1.20 -19.71 -12.60
C TYR A 110 -2.69 -19.37 -12.50
N HIS A 111 -3.56 -20.20 -13.07
CA HIS A 111 -5.01 -19.99 -13.01
C HIS A 111 -5.55 -20.03 -11.58
N ALA A 112 -5.06 -20.93 -10.76
CA ALA A 112 -5.43 -21.02 -9.34
C ALA A 112 -5.05 -19.75 -8.57
N LEU A 113 -3.83 -19.25 -8.72
CA LEU A 113 -3.35 -18.03 -8.07
C LEU A 113 -4.07 -16.77 -8.57
N HIS A 114 -4.39 -16.71 -9.85
CA HIS A 114 -5.16 -15.62 -10.43
C HIS A 114 -6.63 -15.61 -9.92
N ALA A 115 -7.23 -16.79 -9.75
CA ALA A 115 -8.55 -16.91 -9.14
C ALA A 115 -8.53 -16.48 -7.65
N TRP A 116 -7.48 -16.83 -6.92
CA TRP A 116 -7.27 -16.34 -5.57
C TRP A 116 -7.15 -14.81 -5.51
N GLN A 117 -6.36 -14.19 -6.39
CA GLN A 117 -6.21 -12.74 -6.42
C GLN A 117 -7.55 -12.01 -6.56
N ARG A 118 -8.46 -12.53 -7.35
CA ARG A 118 -9.81 -11.95 -7.55
C ARG A 118 -10.67 -12.02 -6.29
N ASN A 119 -10.52 -13.06 -5.48
CA ASN A 119 -11.30 -13.24 -4.26
C ASN A 119 -10.55 -14.04 -3.17
N PRO A 120 -9.55 -13.42 -2.53
CA PRO A 120 -8.70 -14.11 -1.56
C PRO A 120 -9.49 -14.63 -0.33
N SER A 121 -10.63 -14.02 0.00
CA SER A 121 -11.45 -14.43 1.15
C SER A 121 -12.22 -15.74 0.92
N LYS A 122 -12.34 -16.20 -0.31
CA LYS A 122 -13.01 -17.47 -0.69
C LYS A 122 -12.04 -18.58 -1.03
N TRP A 123 -10.74 -18.34 -0.90
CA TRP A 123 -9.72 -19.34 -1.17
C TRP A 123 -9.81 -20.50 -0.18
N MET A 124 -9.83 -21.71 -0.69
CA MET A 124 -9.85 -22.97 0.09
C MET A 124 -11.01 -23.10 1.11
N LYS A 125 -12.19 -22.54 0.78
CA LYS A 125 -13.43 -22.79 1.53
C LYS A 125 -14.27 -23.84 0.84
#